data_c3531a32ee1e59d31bb6da194a25d6f0
#
_entry.id   c3531a32ee1e59d31bb6da194a25d6f0
#
_cell.length_a   1.000
_cell.length_b   1.000
_cell.length_c   1.000
_cell.angle_alpha   90.00
_cell.angle_beta   90.00
_cell.angle_gamma   90.00
#
_symmetry.space_group_name_H-M   'P 1'
#
loop_
_entity.id
_entity.type
_entity.pdbx_description
1 polymer ?
#
loop_
_entity_poly.entity_id
_entity_poly.type
_entity_poly.pdbx_seq_one_letter_code
_entity_poly.pdbx_strand_id
1 'polypeptide(L)'
;MANISKIKHRFLNGGDIVTTFLRSSISSQIASWIDMGVGFVFFAFVHLAPWISTAIGAMCGGIVNCCINYRFTFHASDIPVKAVAVKYAMVWFGSLMLNVYGTQLAYDLLDQFTFLQDLGFKPNGYYAAARLSVSLIVSIFWNFLMQKNFVYRHTGFDPHAIRFVNLFLHPAKSPKSISKEK
;
A
#
# COMPACT_ATOMS: atom_id res chain seq x y z
N MET A 1 3.68 16.82 33.36
CA MET A 1 2.80 17.16 32.21
C MET A 1 3.57 17.73 31.01
N ALA A 2 4.58 18.58 31.16
CA ALA A 2 5.36 19.16 30.06
C ALA A 2 6.08 18.14 29.15
N ASN A 3 6.45 16.97 29.66
CA ASN A 3 7.15 15.95 28.87
C ASN A 3 6.22 15.19 27.89
N ILE A 4 4.98 14.93 28.32
CA ILE A 4 3.98 14.24 27.48
C ILE A 4 3.54 15.14 26.31
N SER A 5 3.37 16.45 26.55
CA SER A 5 3.01 17.40 25.49
C SER A 5 4.11 17.55 24.42
N LYS A 6 5.39 17.55 24.84
CA LYS A 6 6.54 17.54 23.92
C LYS A 6 6.62 16.26 23.08
N ILE A 7 6.39 15.10 23.70
CA ILE A 7 6.36 13.81 22.99
C ILE A 7 5.20 13.77 21.99
N LYS A 8 4.01 14.20 22.40
CA LYS A 8 2.83 14.27 21.52
C LYS A 8 3.08 15.22 20.34
N HIS A 9 3.64 16.39 20.58
CA HIS A 9 3.95 17.35 19.54
C HIS A 9 5.00 16.80 18.56
N ARG A 10 6.05 16.17 19.05
CA ARG A 10 7.07 15.51 18.24
C ARG A 10 6.49 14.36 17.42
N PHE A 11 5.62 13.54 18.02
CA PHE A 11 4.95 12.45 17.31
C PHE A 11 4.03 12.95 16.21
N LEU A 12 3.25 14.01 16.44
CA LEU A 12 2.27 14.51 15.46
C LEU A 12 2.92 15.33 14.33
N ASN A 13 3.96 16.13 14.64
CA ASN A 13 4.53 17.10 13.72
C ASN A 13 6.01 16.84 13.38
N GLY A 14 6.66 15.86 14.03
CA GLY A 14 8.06 15.53 13.77
C GLY A 14 8.25 14.98 12.36
N GLY A 15 9.25 15.51 11.63
CA GLY A 15 9.64 15.03 10.29
C GLY A 15 10.76 13.98 10.31
N ASP A 16 11.20 13.54 11.50
CA ASP A 16 12.24 12.52 11.63
C ASP A 16 11.76 11.15 11.13
N ILE A 17 12.72 10.34 10.64
CA ILE A 17 12.42 9.06 9.98
C ILE A 17 11.69 8.08 10.90
N VAL A 18 12.03 8.09 12.21
CA VAL A 18 11.46 7.17 13.18
C VAL A 18 9.99 7.50 13.45
N THR A 19 9.66 8.76 13.71
CA THR A 19 8.27 9.18 13.94
C THR A 19 7.41 9.02 12.69
N THR A 20 7.95 9.29 11.51
CA THR A 20 7.26 9.05 10.24
C THR A 20 7.00 7.57 10.02
N PHE A 21 7.98 6.71 10.31
CA PHE A 21 7.81 5.25 10.22
C PHE A 21 6.75 4.74 11.20
N LEU A 22 6.77 5.19 12.46
CA LEU A 22 5.76 4.80 13.44
C LEU A 22 4.34 5.24 13.03
N ARG A 23 4.17 6.47 12.52
CA ARG A 23 2.88 6.95 11.99
C ARG A 23 2.42 6.11 10.80
N SER A 24 3.33 5.78 9.87
CA SER A 24 3.02 4.92 8.73
C SER A 24 2.60 3.52 9.17
N SER A 25 3.25 2.97 10.18
CA SER A 25 2.91 1.66 10.75
C SER A 25 1.51 1.67 11.39
N ILE A 26 1.19 2.70 12.17
CA ILE A 26 -0.15 2.86 12.76
C ILE A 26 -1.21 3.01 11.66
N SER A 27 -0.94 3.82 10.63
CA SER A 27 -1.83 3.98 9.47
C SER A 27 -2.11 2.64 8.80
N SER A 28 -1.07 1.82 8.61
CA SER A 28 -1.21 0.49 8.01
C SER A 28 -2.03 -0.47 8.89
N GLN A 29 -1.89 -0.39 10.22
CA GLN A 29 -2.71 -1.19 11.12
C GLN A 29 -4.19 -0.79 11.06
N ILE A 30 -4.50 0.50 11.08
CA ILE A 30 -5.87 0.99 10.92
C ILE A 30 -6.46 0.50 9.59
N ALA A 31 -5.70 0.62 8.52
CA ALA A 31 -6.11 0.16 7.20
C ALA A 31 -6.39 -1.36 7.17
N SER A 32 -5.56 -2.17 7.82
CA SER A 32 -5.76 -3.62 7.93
C SER A 32 -7.04 -3.97 8.70
N TRP A 33 -7.37 -3.24 9.75
CA TRP A 33 -8.64 -3.45 10.47
C TRP A 33 -9.85 -3.13 9.60
N ILE A 34 -9.77 -2.08 8.79
CA ILE A 34 -10.84 -1.71 7.85
C ILE A 34 -10.96 -2.74 6.73
N ASP A 35 -9.84 -3.19 6.17
CA ASP A 35 -9.80 -4.28 5.19
C ASP A 35 -10.54 -5.52 5.71
N MET A 36 -10.13 -6.02 6.88
CA MET A 36 -10.73 -7.19 7.50
C MET A 36 -12.21 -6.98 7.83
N GLY A 37 -12.57 -5.81 8.40
CA GLY A 37 -13.95 -5.49 8.77
C GLY A 37 -14.87 -5.41 7.56
N VAL A 38 -14.46 -4.70 6.52
CA VAL A 38 -15.21 -4.57 5.26
C VAL A 38 -15.32 -5.93 4.58
N GLY A 39 -14.21 -6.66 4.44
CA GLY A 39 -14.23 -8.00 3.85
C GLY A 39 -15.18 -8.94 4.59
N PHE A 40 -15.16 -8.91 5.93
CA PHE A 40 -16.06 -9.72 6.75
C PHE A 40 -17.54 -9.33 6.51
N VAL A 41 -17.87 -8.05 6.46
CA VAL A 41 -19.25 -7.58 6.21
C VAL A 41 -19.74 -8.09 4.85
N PHE A 42 -18.95 -7.96 3.79
CA PHE A 42 -19.35 -8.43 2.47
C PHE A 42 -19.48 -9.96 2.40
N PHE A 43 -18.63 -10.68 3.09
CA PHE A 43 -18.72 -12.13 3.17
C PHE A 43 -19.93 -12.60 3.99
N ALA A 44 -20.09 -12.08 5.21
CA ALA A 44 -21.07 -12.62 6.17
C ALA A 44 -22.51 -12.11 5.94
N PHE A 45 -22.68 -10.87 5.47
CA PHE A 45 -24.00 -10.25 5.35
C PHE A 45 -24.47 -10.11 3.89
N VAL A 46 -23.52 -9.90 2.95
CA VAL A 46 -23.86 -9.78 1.52
C VAL A 46 -23.71 -11.13 0.80
N HIS A 47 -23.11 -12.13 1.47
CA HIS A 47 -22.90 -13.48 0.95
C HIS A 47 -22.08 -13.54 -0.35
N LEU A 48 -21.13 -12.60 -0.52
CA LEU A 48 -20.22 -12.63 -1.67
C LEU A 48 -19.17 -13.75 -1.50
N ALA A 49 -18.65 -14.22 -2.62
CA ALA A 49 -17.56 -15.19 -2.61
C ALA A 49 -16.35 -14.65 -1.80
N PRO A 50 -15.61 -15.52 -1.07
CA PRO A 50 -14.51 -15.08 -0.20
C PRO A 50 -13.47 -14.18 -0.90
N TRP A 51 -13.10 -14.52 -2.14
CA TRP A 51 -12.12 -13.76 -2.90
C TRP A 51 -12.61 -12.36 -3.29
N ILE A 52 -13.91 -12.18 -3.60
CA ILE A 52 -14.52 -10.86 -3.90
C ILE A 52 -14.55 -10.02 -2.63
N SER A 53 -15.00 -10.59 -1.52
CA SER A 53 -15.06 -9.93 -0.22
C SER A 53 -13.68 -9.45 0.23
N THR A 54 -12.66 -10.29 0.07
CA THR A 54 -11.26 -9.94 0.35
C THR A 54 -10.75 -8.82 -0.56
N ALA A 55 -11.07 -8.88 -1.86
CA ALA A 55 -10.66 -7.83 -2.80
C ALA A 55 -11.28 -6.47 -2.45
N ILE A 56 -12.57 -6.44 -2.12
CA ILE A 56 -13.26 -5.20 -1.71
C ILE A 56 -12.65 -4.67 -0.41
N GLY A 57 -12.42 -5.54 0.58
CA GLY A 57 -11.77 -5.18 1.84
C GLY A 57 -10.40 -4.55 1.60
N ALA A 58 -9.54 -5.21 0.83
CA ALA A 58 -8.20 -4.75 0.50
C ALA A 58 -8.20 -3.40 -0.25
N MET A 59 -9.16 -3.18 -1.14
CA MET A 59 -9.32 -1.88 -1.82
C MET A 59 -9.69 -0.78 -0.81
N CYS A 60 -10.67 -1.03 0.07
CA CYS A 60 -11.08 -0.06 1.09
C CYS A 60 -9.94 0.24 2.07
N GLY A 61 -9.27 -0.78 2.58
CA GLY A 61 -8.10 -0.63 3.44
C GLY A 61 -6.97 0.15 2.76
N GLY A 62 -6.67 -0.16 1.50
CA GLY A 62 -5.67 0.55 0.71
C GLY A 62 -6.00 2.04 0.52
N ILE A 63 -7.25 2.38 0.23
CA ILE A 63 -7.72 3.77 0.11
C ILE A 63 -7.55 4.50 1.45
N VAL A 64 -7.97 3.90 2.55
CA VAL A 64 -7.85 4.49 3.88
C VAL A 64 -6.38 4.69 4.25
N ASN A 65 -5.52 3.70 4.01
CA ASN A 65 -4.08 3.82 4.23
C ASN A 65 -3.47 4.98 3.43
N CYS A 66 -3.83 5.09 2.15
CA CYS A 66 -3.40 6.17 1.29
C CYS A 66 -3.84 7.55 1.84
N CYS A 67 -5.09 7.68 2.25
CA CYS A 67 -5.65 8.92 2.78
C CYS A 67 -5.00 9.36 4.10
N ILE A 68 -4.80 8.42 5.04
CA ILE A 68 -4.16 8.71 6.33
C ILE A 68 -2.71 9.09 6.09
N ASN A 69 -1.99 8.34 5.28
CA ASN A 69 -0.59 8.64 4.97
C ASN A 69 -0.43 9.97 4.25
N TYR A 70 -1.29 10.29 3.31
CA TYR A 70 -1.28 11.56 2.58
C TYR A 70 -1.42 12.77 3.51
N ARG A 71 -2.38 12.71 4.45
CA ARG A 71 -2.68 13.85 5.33
C ARG A 71 -1.83 13.90 6.61
N PHE A 72 -1.68 12.76 7.28
CA PHE A 72 -1.16 12.72 8.66
C PHE A 72 0.25 12.19 8.77
N THR A 73 0.64 11.23 7.93
CA THR A 73 1.98 10.63 8.03
C THR A 73 3.02 11.48 7.32
N PHE A 74 2.75 11.82 6.06
CA PHE A 74 3.73 12.51 5.19
C PHE A 74 3.40 13.98 4.95
N HIS A 75 2.23 14.47 5.40
CA HIS A 75 1.80 15.87 5.24
C HIS A 75 1.90 16.35 3.78
N ALA A 76 1.50 15.52 2.83
CA ALA A 76 1.68 15.70 1.40
C ALA A 76 0.50 16.44 0.72
N SER A 77 -0.24 17.25 1.48
CA SER A 77 -1.46 17.93 1.00
C SER A 77 -1.21 18.94 -0.14
N ASP A 78 0.03 19.31 -0.38
CA ASP A 78 0.50 20.15 -1.48
C ASP A 78 0.61 19.37 -2.81
N ILE A 79 0.67 18.05 -2.76
CA ILE A 79 0.79 17.21 -3.96
C ILE A 79 -0.62 16.88 -4.50
N PRO A 80 -0.84 16.99 -5.83
CA PRO A 80 -2.13 16.64 -6.43
C PRO A 80 -2.55 15.19 -6.13
N VAL A 81 -3.75 15.00 -5.58
CA VAL A 81 -4.29 13.68 -5.19
C VAL A 81 -4.24 12.68 -6.34
N LYS A 82 -4.48 13.12 -7.58
CA LYS A 82 -4.40 12.27 -8.78
C LYS A 82 -3.00 11.68 -8.97
N ALA A 83 -1.95 12.47 -8.75
CA ALA A 83 -0.58 11.99 -8.82
C ALA A 83 -0.27 11.00 -7.70
N VAL A 84 -0.69 11.31 -6.47
CA VAL A 84 -0.53 10.42 -5.32
C VAL A 84 -1.23 9.07 -5.54
N ALA A 85 -2.47 9.08 -6.02
CA ALA A 85 -3.23 7.86 -6.27
C ALA A 85 -2.53 6.91 -7.26
N VAL A 86 -2.03 7.43 -8.37
CA VAL A 86 -1.30 6.62 -9.36
C VAL A 86 0.00 6.08 -8.78
N LYS A 87 0.80 6.93 -8.14
CA LYS A 87 2.06 6.53 -7.53
C LYS A 87 1.85 5.49 -6.43
N TYR A 88 0.81 5.68 -5.61
CA TYR A 88 0.45 4.73 -4.56
C TYR A 88 0.07 3.36 -5.16
N ALA A 89 -0.79 3.35 -6.20
CA ALA A 89 -1.17 2.12 -6.88
C ALA A 89 0.04 1.38 -7.47
N MET A 90 1.00 2.10 -8.07
CA MET A 90 2.24 1.50 -8.58
C MET A 90 3.08 0.86 -7.47
N VAL A 91 3.26 1.54 -6.36
CA VAL A 91 4.01 1.02 -5.20
C VAL A 91 3.29 -0.17 -4.59
N TRP A 92 1.97 -0.12 -4.48
CA TRP A 92 1.13 -1.22 -3.98
C TRP A 92 1.26 -2.46 -4.87
N PHE A 93 1.18 -2.28 -6.20
CA PHE A 93 1.37 -3.39 -7.14
C PHE A 93 2.79 -3.97 -7.07
N GLY A 94 3.81 -3.12 -7.00
CA GLY A 94 5.19 -3.56 -6.79
C GLY A 94 5.37 -4.35 -5.48
N SER A 95 4.74 -3.90 -4.40
CA SER A 95 4.72 -4.61 -3.11
C SER A 95 4.09 -6.00 -3.24
N LEU A 96 2.98 -6.10 -3.97
CA LEU A 96 2.32 -7.38 -4.24
C LEU A 96 3.26 -8.36 -4.95
N MET A 97 3.91 -7.90 -6.03
CA MET A 97 4.86 -8.72 -6.79
C MET A 97 6.06 -9.16 -5.93
N LEU A 98 6.65 -8.23 -5.19
CA LEU A 98 7.77 -8.54 -4.30
C LEU A 98 7.40 -9.54 -3.21
N ASN A 99 6.20 -9.44 -2.63
CA ASN A 99 5.72 -10.40 -1.65
C ASN A 99 5.47 -11.78 -2.27
N VAL A 100 4.86 -11.85 -3.44
CA VAL A 100 4.58 -13.13 -4.12
C VAL A 100 5.88 -13.84 -4.50
N TYR A 101 6.71 -13.19 -5.31
CA TYR A 101 7.95 -13.81 -5.80
C TYR A 101 9.00 -13.95 -4.71
N GLY A 102 9.10 -12.97 -3.81
CA GLY A 102 10.03 -13.02 -2.68
C GLY A 102 9.71 -14.15 -1.71
N THR A 103 8.42 -14.37 -1.42
CA THR A 103 8.01 -15.49 -0.56
C THR A 103 8.33 -16.83 -1.20
N GLN A 104 8.06 -16.98 -2.51
CA GLN A 104 8.40 -18.21 -3.22
C GLN A 104 9.91 -18.46 -3.17
N LEU A 105 10.72 -17.47 -3.52
CA LEU A 105 12.18 -17.60 -3.49
C LEU A 105 12.70 -17.94 -2.09
N ALA A 106 12.19 -17.25 -1.06
CA ALA A 106 12.61 -17.50 0.31
C ALA A 106 12.19 -18.91 0.79
N TYR A 107 11.00 -19.37 0.39
CA TYR A 107 10.54 -20.72 0.67
C TYR A 107 11.46 -21.77 0.02
N ASP A 108 11.75 -21.63 -1.27
CA ASP A 108 12.61 -22.55 -2.02
C ASP A 108 14.03 -22.62 -1.45
N LEU A 109 14.55 -21.47 -0.98
CA LEU A 109 15.83 -21.41 -0.30
C LEU A 109 15.79 -22.15 1.04
N LEU A 110 14.76 -21.96 1.86
CA LEU A 110 14.63 -22.63 3.16
C LEU A 110 14.45 -24.13 3.01
N ASP A 111 13.73 -24.59 1.97
CA ASP A 111 13.51 -26.01 1.70
C ASP A 111 14.81 -26.76 1.30
N GLN A 112 15.80 -26.06 0.77
CA GLN A 112 17.12 -26.63 0.44
C GLN A 112 18.00 -26.92 1.67
N PHE A 113 17.69 -26.33 2.83
CA PHE A 113 18.46 -26.53 4.04
C PHE A 113 17.99 -27.79 4.81
N THR A 114 18.58 -28.95 4.52
CA THR A 114 18.29 -30.22 5.22
C THR A 114 18.42 -30.10 6.74
N PHE A 115 19.35 -29.26 7.23
CA PHE A 115 19.50 -28.97 8.65
C PHE A 115 18.22 -28.50 9.34
N LEU A 116 17.35 -27.74 8.66
CA LEU A 116 16.06 -27.30 9.21
C LEU A 116 15.06 -28.45 9.29
N GLN A 117 15.14 -29.42 8.39
CA GLN A 117 14.34 -30.63 8.41
C GLN A 117 14.74 -31.52 9.59
N ASP A 118 16.04 -31.64 9.85
CA ASP A 118 16.61 -32.38 10.99
C ASP A 118 16.20 -31.78 12.34
N LEU A 119 15.99 -30.45 12.40
CA LEU A 119 15.44 -29.76 13.56
C LEU A 119 13.92 -29.93 13.74
N GLY A 120 13.25 -30.69 12.87
CA GLY A 120 11.83 -30.98 12.95
C GLY A 120 10.92 -29.87 12.43
N PHE A 121 11.45 -28.89 11.70
CA PHE A 121 10.63 -27.90 11.03
C PHE A 121 9.83 -28.53 9.89
N LYS A 122 8.53 -28.25 9.85
CA LYS A 122 7.63 -28.73 8.80
C LYS A 122 7.54 -27.71 7.64
N PRO A 123 7.17 -28.12 6.42
CA PRO A 123 7.01 -27.23 5.25
C PRO A 123 6.11 -26.00 5.52
N ASN A 124 5.06 -26.16 6.33
CA ASN A 124 4.19 -25.06 6.74
C ASN A 124 4.95 -23.99 7.57
N GLY A 125 5.93 -24.42 8.37
CA GLY A 125 6.79 -23.51 9.13
C GLY A 125 7.74 -22.70 8.21
N TYR A 126 8.29 -23.34 7.17
CA TYR A 126 9.13 -22.64 6.18
C TYR A 126 8.33 -21.58 5.42
N TYR A 127 7.09 -21.91 5.00
CA TYR A 127 6.22 -20.96 4.35
C TYR A 127 5.90 -19.76 5.25
N ALA A 128 5.56 -20.00 6.50
CA ALA A 128 5.26 -18.93 7.45
C ALA A 128 6.48 -18.04 7.69
N ALA A 129 7.66 -18.63 7.89
CA ALA A 129 8.91 -17.91 8.09
C ALA A 129 9.30 -17.08 6.86
N ALA A 130 9.26 -17.69 5.67
CA ALA A 130 9.51 -17.01 4.40
C ALA A 130 8.58 -15.82 4.21
N ARG A 131 7.27 -16.02 4.38
CA ARG A 131 6.26 -14.99 4.21
C ARG A 131 6.43 -13.82 5.18
N LEU A 132 6.66 -14.11 6.46
CA LEU A 132 6.87 -13.07 7.48
C LEU A 132 8.15 -12.26 7.21
N SER A 133 9.26 -12.94 6.92
CA SER A 133 10.53 -12.28 6.65
C SER A 133 10.45 -11.38 5.41
N VAL A 134 9.90 -11.88 4.31
CA VAL A 134 9.74 -11.11 3.07
C VAL A 134 8.78 -9.94 3.30
N SER A 135 7.65 -10.15 3.99
CA SER A 135 6.70 -9.07 4.27
C SER A 135 7.31 -7.95 5.10
N LEU A 136 8.15 -8.27 6.09
CA LEU A 136 8.88 -7.27 6.88
C LEU A 136 9.87 -6.47 6.02
N ILE A 137 10.67 -7.17 5.20
CA ILE A 137 11.64 -6.55 4.30
C ILE A 137 10.92 -5.63 3.30
N VAL A 138 9.88 -6.12 2.64
CA VAL A 138 9.09 -5.34 1.68
C VAL A 138 8.40 -4.14 2.35
N SER A 139 7.88 -4.31 3.56
CA SER A 139 7.25 -3.22 4.31
C SER A 139 8.22 -2.08 4.59
N ILE A 140 9.43 -2.38 5.02
CA ILE A 140 10.43 -1.39 5.42
C ILE A 140 11.14 -0.80 4.19
N PHE A 141 11.71 -1.66 3.35
CA PHE A 141 12.61 -1.21 2.26
C PHE A 141 11.86 -0.82 0.99
N TRP A 142 10.69 -1.40 0.73
CA TRP A 142 9.89 -1.03 -0.43
C TRP A 142 8.78 -0.04 -0.05
N ASN A 143 7.81 -0.48 0.76
CA ASN A 143 6.62 0.33 1.01
C ASN A 143 6.94 1.65 1.69
N PHE A 144 7.66 1.63 2.80
CA PHE A 144 7.95 2.86 3.55
C PHE A 144 8.86 3.81 2.77
N LEU A 145 9.96 3.31 2.16
CA LEU A 145 10.88 4.16 1.42
C LEU A 145 10.25 4.72 0.14
N MET A 146 9.49 3.90 -0.61
CA MET A 146 8.79 4.36 -1.80
C MET A 146 7.67 5.34 -1.47
N GLN A 147 6.91 5.10 -0.41
CA GLN A 147 5.91 6.06 0.04
C GLN A 147 6.55 7.39 0.42
N LYS A 148 7.63 7.38 1.20
CA LYS A 148 8.33 8.59 1.64
C LYS A 148 8.97 9.37 0.51
N ASN A 149 9.66 8.69 -0.42
CA ASN A 149 10.51 9.34 -1.41
C ASN A 149 9.86 9.52 -2.79
N PHE A 150 8.81 8.75 -3.09
CA PHE A 150 8.16 8.78 -4.39
C PHE A 150 6.68 9.14 -4.30
N VAL A 151 5.87 8.44 -3.49
CA VAL A 151 4.42 8.63 -3.46
C VAL A 151 4.06 10.00 -2.88
N TYR A 152 4.57 10.30 -1.70
CA TYR A 152 4.23 11.51 -0.93
C TYR A 152 5.31 12.60 -1.05
N ARG A 153 5.90 12.72 -2.23
CA ARG A 153 6.87 13.76 -2.57
C ARG A 153 6.62 14.24 -3.99
N HIS A 154 6.88 15.52 -4.26
CA HIS A 154 6.90 16.02 -5.63
C HIS A 154 7.98 15.33 -6.46
N THR A 155 7.58 14.84 -7.62
CA THR A 155 8.47 14.13 -8.55
C THR A 155 8.18 14.58 -9.98
N GLY A 156 9.15 14.43 -10.87
CA GLY A 156 8.96 14.68 -12.31
C GLY A 156 7.91 13.76 -12.95
N PHE A 157 7.46 12.73 -12.23
CA PHE A 157 6.41 11.82 -12.68
C PHE A 157 4.99 12.38 -12.47
N ASP A 158 4.79 13.36 -11.60
CA ASP A 158 3.47 13.90 -11.25
C ASP A 158 2.65 14.36 -12.47
N PRO A 159 3.22 15.10 -13.47
CA PRO A 159 2.47 15.48 -14.66
C PRO A 159 1.99 14.29 -15.49
N HIS A 160 2.81 13.24 -15.60
CA HIS A 160 2.46 12.01 -16.32
C HIS A 160 1.33 11.26 -15.62
N ALA A 161 1.39 11.14 -14.29
CA ALA A 161 0.36 10.52 -13.48
C ALA A 161 -0.99 11.27 -13.61
N ILE A 162 -0.97 12.60 -13.56
CA ILE A 162 -2.16 13.43 -13.71
C ILE A 162 -2.75 13.25 -15.13
N ARG A 163 -1.89 13.27 -16.16
CA ARG A 163 -2.32 13.06 -17.55
C ARG A 163 -2.98 11.68 -17.72
N PHE A 164 -2.39 10.64 -17.14
CA PHE A 164 -2.94 9.29 -17.17
C PHE A 164 -4.35 9.25 -16.59
N VAL A 165 -4.57 9.80 -15.40
CA VAL A 165 -5.89 9.84 -14.75
C VAL A 165 -6.89 10.65 -15.58
N ASN A 166 -6.46 11.79 -16.15
CA ASN A 166 -7.33 12.64 -16.96
C ASN A 166 -7.77 11.94 -18.24
N LEU A 167 -6.94 11.07 -18.83
CA LEU A 167 -7.28 10.29 -20.00
C LEU A 167 -8.48 9.35 -19.74
N PHE A 168 -8.54 8.76 -18.53
CA PHE A 168 -9.65 7.89 -18.13
C PHE A 168 -10.90 8.65 -17.69
N LEU A 169 -10.73 9.78 -16.98
CA LEU A 169 -11.86 10.55 -16.47
C LEU A 169 -12.51 11.45 -17.54
N HIS A 170 -11.74 11.86 -18.54
CA HIS A 170 -12.20 12.71 -19.62
C HIS A 170 -11.72 12.11 -20.94
N PRO A 171 -12.30 10.98 -21.41
CA PRO A 171 -12.01 10.49 -22.74
C PRO A 171 -12.35 11.60 -23.73
N ALA A 172 -11.39 11.92 -24.60
CA ALA A 172 -11.54 12.98 -25.60
C ALA A 172 -12.88 12.80 -26.30
N LYS A 173 -13.76 13.82 -26.23
CA LYS A 173 -14.97 13.85 -27.05
C LYS A 173 -14.54 13.66 -28.47
N SER A 174 -15.03 12.60 -29.12
CA SER A 174 -14.88 12.38 -30.56
C SER A 174 -15.20 13.68 -31.31
N PRO A 175 -14.37 14.14 -32.23
CA PRO A 175 -14.69 15.33 -33.03
C PRO A 175 -16.04 15.09 -33.73
N LYS A 176 -17.02 15.94 -33.38
CA LYS A 176 -18.30 15.94 -34.07
C LYS A 176 -17.98 16.07 -35.54
N SER A 177 -18.40 15.09 -36.32
CA SER A 177 -18.40 15.18 -37.80
C SER A 177 -19.10 16.48 -38.15
N ILE A 178 -18.33 17.41 -38.76
CA ILE A 178 -18.89 18.58 -39.40
C ILE A 178 -19.66 18.01 -40.59
N SER A 179 -20.96 17.84 -40.44
CA SER A 179 -21.85 17.60 -41.58
C SER A 179 -21.77 18.85 -42.44
N LYS A 180 -21.14 18.70 -43.58
CA LYS A 180 -21.23 19.68 -44.67
C LYS A 180 -22.67 19.68 -45.15
N GLU A 181 -23.44 20.68 -44.71
CA GLU A 181 -24.62 21.09 -45.48
C GLU A 181 -24.13 21.74 -46.78
N LYS A 182 -24.52 21.14 -47.86
CA LYS A 182 -24.55 21.75 -49.18
C LYS A 182 -25.94 22.33 -49.42
#